data_86a3e217689a3ddf6d17f2cbd12e68fe
#
_entry.id   86a3e217689a3ddf6d17f2cbd12e68fe
#
_cell.length_a   1.000
_cell.length_b   1.000
_cell.length_c   1.000
_cell.angle_alpha   90.00
_cell.angle_beta   90.00
_cell.angle_gamma   90.00
#
_symmetry.space_group_name_H-M   'P 1'
#
loop_
_entity.id
_entity.type
_entity.pdbx_description
1 polymer ?
#
loop_
_entity_poly.entity_id
_entity_poly.type
_entity_poly.pdbx_seq_one_letter_code
_entity_poly.pdbx_strand_id
1 'polypeptide(L)'
;MAKEILFNIDARDQLKKGIDTLANAVKVTLGPKGRNVIIEKKFGAPHITRDGVTVAKEVELSDAYQNTGAQLVKEIASKTGDDAGDGTTTATVLAQAIVAEGLKNVTAGASPMDIKRGIDKAVAKVVDSIKSQAEKVGDNYDKIEQVASVSANNDPVIGKLIADAMRKVSKDGVITIEEAKGTDTTIGVVEGMQFDRGYLSAYFVTNTEKMECEMEKPYILIYDKKISNLKDFLPILEPARSEEHTSELQSR
;
A
#
# COMPACT_ATOMS: atom_id res chain seq x y z
N MET A 1 1.97 -22.29 -22.60
CA MET A 1 2.78 -21.51 -23.56
C MET A 1 4.23 -21.94 -23.48
N ALA A 2 4.93 -22.08 -24.63
CA ALA A 2 6.37 -22.31 -24.64
C ALA A 2 7.08 -21.10 -24.03
N LYS A 3 8.17 -21.34 -23.30
CA LYS A 3 9.00 -20.29 -22.74
C LYS A 3 10.08 -19.92 -23.75
N GLU A 4 10.25 -18.64 -23.99
CA GLU A 4 11.37 -18.13 -24.78
C GLU A 4 12.57 -17.90 -23.87
N ILE A 5 13.77 -18.18 -24.37
CA ILE A 5 15.02 -18.08 -23.60
C ILE A 5 15.97 -17.14 -24.34
N LEU A 6 16.44 -16.12 -23.65
CA LEU A 6 17.43 -15.16 -24.13
C LEU A 6 18.66 -15.17 -23.22
N PHE A 7 19.85 -15.00 -23.77
CA PHE A 7 21.11 -15.13 -23.04
C PHE A 7 22.00 -13.88 -23.17
N ASN A 8 22.97 -13.79 -22.26
CA ASN A 8 24.10 -12.85 -22.31
C ASN A 8 23.71 -11.36 -22.40
N ILE A 9 24.33 -10.64 -23.29
CA ILE A 9 24.20 -9.19 -23.45
C ILE A 9 22.77 -8.84 -23.89
N ASP A 10 22.21 -9.58 -24.83
CA ASP A 10 20.89 -9.30 -25.37
C ASP A 10 19.80 -9.39 -24.29
N ALA A 11 19.89 -10.39 -23.40
CA ALA A 11 18.96 -10.53 -22.28
C ALA A 11 19.05 -9.31 -21.34
N ARG A 12 20.26 -8.89 -21.01
CA ARG A 12 20.49 -7.75 -20.12
C ARG A 12 20.03 -6.43 -20.71
N ASP A 13 20.26 -6.24 -21.99
CA ASP A 13 19.87 -5.02 -22.71
C ASP A 13 18.34 -4.89 -22.81
N GLN A 14 17.63 -5.98 -23.08
CA GLN A 14 16.18 -5.96 -23.13
C GLN A 14 15.58 -5.70 -21.73
N LEU A 15 16.06 -6.37 -20.70
CA LEU A 15 15.64 -6.11 -19.33
C LEU A 15 15.89 -4.65 -18.94
N LYS A 16 17.09 -4.12 -19.23
CA LYS A 16 17.44 -2.72 -18.93
C LYS A 16 16.53 -1.74 -19.67
N LYS A 17 16.22 -1.98 -20.93
CA LYS A 17 15.28 -1.13 -21.71
C LYS A 17 13.90 -1.09 -21.05
N GLY A 18 13.41 -2.23 -20.58
CA GLY A 18 12.13 -2.31 -19.86
C GLY A 18 12.15 -1.52 -18.55
N ILE A 19 13.20 -1.69 -17.76
CA ILE A 19 13.41 -0.93 -16.52
C ILE A 19 13.45 0.56 -16.79
N ASP A 20 14.24 0.99 -17.79
CA ASP A 20 14.39 2.39 -18.15
C ASP A 20 13.07 2.99 -18.67
N THR A 21 12.31 2.25 -19.46
CA THR A 21 11.03 2.73 -20.00
C THR A 21 10.03 3.00 -18.89
N LEU A 22 9.83 2.05 -17.96
CA LEU A 22 8.93 2.24 -16.83
C LEU A 22 9.43 3.36 -15.90
N ALA A 23 10.71 3.32 -15.52
CA ALA A 23 11.26 4.30 -14.59
C ALA A 23 11.21 5.72 -15.16
N ASN A 24 11.43 5.91 -16.47
CA ASN A 24 11.33 7.21 -17.12
C ASN A 24 9.87 7.71 -17.15
N ALA A 25 8.88 6.83 -17.34
CA ALA A 25 7.47 7.19 -17.28
C ALA A 25 7.06 7.66 -15.85
N VAL A 26 7.55 6.97 -14.82
CA VAL A 26 7.27 7.30 -13.41
C VAL A 26 8.05 8.55 -12.95
N LYS A 27 9.30 8.70 -13.38
CA LYS A 27 10.20 9.78 -12.96
C LYS A 27 9.68 11.17 -13.23
N VAL A 28 8.83 11.36 -14.25
CA VAL A 28 8.26 12.67 -14.58
C VAL A 28 7.33 13.21 -13.52
N THR A 29 6.84 12.35 -12.61
CA THR A 29 5.96 12.73 -11.51
C THR A 29 6.71 13.22 -10.26
N LEU A 30 8.05 13.07 -10.21
CA LEU A 30 8.85 13.28 -9.01
C LEU A 30 9.02 14.76 -8.65
N GLY A 31 8.81 15.04 -7.36
CA GLY A 31 9.16 16.31 -6.70
C GLY A 31 8.29 17.51 -7.08
N PRO A 32 8.72 18.72 -6.69
CA PRO A 32 7.91 19.95 -6.85
C PRO A 32 7.63 20.31 -8.30
N LYS A 33 8.50 19.91 -9.23
CA LYS A 33 8.32 20.10 -10.68
C LYS A 33 7.68 18.89 -11.36
N GLY A 34 7.21 17.90 -10.59
CA GLY A 34 6.54 16.71 -11.11
C GLY A 34 5.30 17.08 -11.94
N ARG A 35 5.07 16.30 -12.98
CA ARG A 35 3.97 16.49 -13.94
C ARG A 35 2.96 15.38 -13.82
N ASN A 36 1.73 15.66 -14.22
CA ASN A 36 0.71 14.65 -14.38
C ASN A 36 1.02 13.78 -15.60
N VAL A 37 0.67 12.51 -15.48
CA VAL A 37 0.69 11.53 -16.57
C VAL A 37 -0.75 11.25 -16.97
N ILE A 38 -1.00 11.21 -18.25
CA ILE A 38 -2.30 10.85 -18.82
C ILE A 38 -2.23 9.40 -19.25
N ILE A 39 -3.11 8.58 -18.70
CA ILE A 39 -3.19 7.15 -18.98
C ILE A 39 -4.47 6.89 -19.78
N GLU A 40 -4.31 6.31 -20.96
CA GLU A 40 -5.44 5.90 -21.76
C GLU A 40 -6.21 4.76 -21.09
N LYS A 41 -7.52 4.85 -21.09
CA LYS A 41 -8.42 3.76 -20.67
C LYS A 41 -9.19 3.25 -21.89
N LYS A 42 -9.30 1.93 -22.00
CA LYS A 42 -10.08 1.30 -23.10
C LYS A 42 -11.55 1.71 -23.10
N PHE A 43 -12.08 2.02 -21.91
CA PHE A 43 -13.46 2.49 -21.72
C PHE A 43 -13.44 3.65 -20.72
N GLY A 44 -14.18 4.71 -21.05
CA GLY A 44 -14.31 5.90 -20.23
C GLY A 44 -13.28 6.99 -20.54
N ALA A 45 -13.20 7.99 -19.67
CA ALA A 45 -12.26 9.09 -19.80
C ALA A 45 -10.82 8.65 -19.46
N PRO A 46 -9.79 9.27 -20.08
CA PRO A 46 -8.40 9.04 -19.70
C PRO A 46 -8.18 9.35 -18.23
N HIS A 47 -7.38 8.52 -17.56
CA HIS A 47 -7.02 8.74 -16.16
C HIS A 47 -5.81 9.69 -16.06
N ILE A 48 -5.96 10.78 -15.31
CA ILE A 48 -4.90 11.75 -15.08
C ILE A 48 -4.38 11.55 -13.67
N THR A 49 -3.11 11.24 -13.53
CA THR A 49 -2.51 10.99 -12.21
C THR A 49 -1.10 11.56 -12.11
N ARG A 50 -0.69 11.87 -10.89
CA ARG A 50 0.67 12.24 -10.52
C ARG A 50 1.30 11.18 -9.61
N ASP A 51 0.54 10.18 -9.20
CA ASP A 51 1.01 9.11 -8.35
C ASP A 51 1.88 8.11 -9.13
N GLY A 52 3.12 7.93 -8.67
CA GLY A 52 4.11 7.10 -9.34
C GLY A 52 3.75 5.61 -9.36
N VAL A 53 3.13 5.08 -8.31
CA VAL A 53 2.73 3.66 -8.28
C VAL A 53 1.58 3.39 -9.23
N THR A 54 0.62 4.31 -9.35
CA THR A 54 -0.48 4.21 -10.31
C THR A 54 0.06 4.21 -11.75
N VAL A 55 1.00 5.11 -12.05
CA VAL A 55 1.66 5.11 -13.38
C VAL A 55 2.41 3.80 -13.60
N ALA A 56 3.18 3.32 -12.63
CA ALA A 56 3.94 2.08 -12.76
C ALA A 56 3.03 0.86 -13.02
N LYS A 57 1.88 0.78 -12.36
CA LYS A 57 0.92 -0.32 -12.51
C LYS A 57 0.31 -0.40 -13.90
N GLU A 58 0.16 0.71 -14.59
CA GLU A 58 -0.46 0.79 -15.92
C GLU A 58 0.54 0.60 -17.08
N VAL A 59 1.86 0.62 -16.82
CA VAL A 59 2.85 0.41 -17.85
C VAL A 59 2.92 -1.07 -18.23
N GLU A 60 2.60 -1.35 -19.51
CA GLU A 60 2.78 -2.65 -20.15
C GLU A 60 3.52 -2.47 -21.45
N LEU A 61 4.50 -3.32 -21.72
CA LEU A 61 5.32 -3.25 -22.92
C LEU A 61 5.00 -4.44 -23.85
N SER A 62 4.98 -4.18 -25.15
CA SER A 62 4.68 -5.19 -26.16
C SER A 62 5.75 -6.28 -26.29
N ASP A 63 7.00 -5.93 -26.04
CA ASP A 63 8.11 -6.89 -26.02
C ASP A 63 8.15 -7.62 -24.68
N ALA A 64 8.09 -8.95 -24.70
CA ALA A 64 8.01 -9.80 -23.51
C ALA A 64 9.23 -9.68 -22.58
N TYR A 65 10.43 -9.52 -23.15
CA TYR A 65 11.66 -9.39 -22.36
C TYR A 65 11.76 -8.00 -21.71
N GLN A 66 11.42 -6.95 -22.44
CA GLN A 66 11.35 -5.60 -21.88
C GLN A 66 10.25 -5.52 -20.83
N ASN A 67 9.10 -6.13 -21.10
CA ASN A 67 8.00 -6.16 -20.13
C ASN A 67 8.42 -6.87 -18.83
N THR A 68 9.23 -7.93 -18.91
CA THR A 68 9.80 -8.57 -17.70
C THR A 68 10.64 -7.58 -16.87
N GLY A 69 11.48 -6.76 -17.54
CA GLY A 69 12.23 -5.70 -16.88
C GLY A 69 11.32 -4.65 -16.21
N ALA A 70 10.27 -4.23 -16.91
CA ALA A 70 9.27 -3.31 -16.37
C ALA A 70 8.55 -3.91 -15.14
N GLN A 71 8.15 -5.19 -15.19
CA GLN A 71 7.49 -5.86 -14.07
C GLN A 71 8.34 -5.90 -12.79
N LEU A 72 9.67 -6.09 -12.90
CA LEU A 72 10.57 -6.05 -11.73
C LEU A 72 10.52 -4.69 -11.02
N VAL A 73 10.50 -3.59 -11.77
CA VAL A 73 10.40 -2.24 -11.18
C VAL A 73 9.01 -1.94 -10.65
N LYS A 74 7.97 -2.43 -11.34
CA LYS A 74 6.58 -2.36 -10.88
C LYS A 74 6.40 -3.04 -9.51
N GLU A 75 7.02 -4.20 -9.31
CA GLU A 75 7.02 -4.90 -8.03
C GLU A 75 7.70 -4.08 -6.93
N ILE A 76 8.85 -3.44 -7.23
CA ILE A 76 9.55 -2.56 -6.28
C ILE A 76 8.65 -1.38 -5.87
N ALA A 77 7.99 -0.72 -6.83
CA ALA A 77 7.09 0.39 -6.55
C ALA A 77 5.90 -0.06 -5.69
N SER A 78 5.27 -1.18 -6.04
CA SER A 78 4.12 -1.73 -5.30
C SER A 78 4.51 -2.10 -3.87
N LYS A 79 5.61 -2.85 -3.69
CA LYS A 79 6.09 -3.24 -2.37
C LYS A 79 6.44 -2.04 -1.49
N THR A 80 7.06 -1.00 -2.07
CA THR A 80 7.34 0.25 -1.33
C THR A 80 6.05 0.93 -0.88
N GLY A 81 5.03 0.93 -1.74
CA GLY A 81 3.70 1.45 -1.39
C GLY A 81 3.04 0.67 -0.25
N ASP A 82 3.11 -0.65 -0.31
CA ASP A 82 2.52 -1.53 0.71
C ASP A 82 3.25 -1.41 2.07
N ASP A 83 4.59 -1.34 2.06
CA ASP A 83 5.41 -1.31 3.28
C ASP A 83 5.46 0.09 3.93
N ALA A 84 5.51 1.16 3.13
CA ALA A 84 5.76 2.52 3.62
C ALA A 84 4.64 3.53 3.31
N GLY A 85 3.72 3.22 2.40
CA GLY A 85 2.65 4.12 1.97
C GLY A 85 3.09 5.30 1.11
N ASP A 86 4.41 5.53 0.98
CA ASP A 86 4.99 6.63 0.20
C ASP A 86 6.37 6.26 -0.34
N GLY A 87 6.94 7.13 -1.19
CA GLY A 87 8.29 6.95 -1.73
C GLY A 87 8.38 6.01 -2.93
N THR A 88 7.28 5.61 -3.53
CA THR A 88 7.24 4.68 -4.68
C THR A 88 8.01 5.18 -5.89
N THR A 89 7.89 6.47 -6.21
CA THR A 89 8.63 7.12 -7.30
C THR A 89 10.13 7.16 -6.99
N THR A 90 10.50 7.48 -5.75
CA THR A 90 11.90 7.50 -5.30
C THR A 90 12.52 6.12 -5.40
N ALA A 91 11.82 5.08 -4.92
CA ALA A 91 12.26 3.69 -5.03
C ALA A 91 12.48 3.25 -6.49
N THR A 92 11.57 3.64 -7.38
CA THR A 92 11.69 3.37 -8.82
C THR A 92 12.94 4.01 -9.43
N VAL A 93 13.20 5.28 -9.12
CA VAL A 93 14.38 6.01 -9.62
C VAL A 93 15.68 5.42 -9.06
N LEU A 94 15.70 5.06 -7.78
CA LEU A 94 16.85 4.39 -7.16
C LEU A 94 17.11 3.02 -7.78
N ALA A 95 16.07 2.23 -8.01
CA ALA A 95 16.19 0.93 -8.66
C ALA A 95 16.80 1.06 -10.07
N GLN A 96 16.32 2.03 -10.87
CA GLN A 96 16.89 2.32 -12.18
C GLN A 96 18.40 2.65 -12.07
N ALA A 97 18.78 3.53 -11.16
CA ALA A 97 20.15 3.97 -11.00
C ALA A 97 21.06 2.81 -10.56
N ILE A 98 20.63 2.01 -9.57
CA ILE A 98 21.38 0.86 -9.07
C ILE A 98 21.60 -0.18 -10.17
N VAL A 99 20.55 -0.50 -10.94
CA VAL A 99 20.65 -1.44 -12.05
C VAL A 99 21.55 -0.90 -13.15
N ALA A 100 21.41 0.37 -13.52
CA ALA A 100 22.24 0.98 -14.57
C ALA A 100 23.75 0.94 -14.21
N GLU A 101 24.11 1.32 -13.00
CA GLU A 101 25.51 1.28 -12.54
C GLU A 101 26.00 -0.15 -12.31
N GLY A 102 25.17 -1.03 -11.76
CA GLY A 102 25.49 -2.45 -11.60
C GLY A 102 25.80 -3.12 -12.94
N LEU A 103 24.96 -2.92 -13.95
CA LEU A 103 25.15 -3.51 -15.27
C LEU A 103 26.40 -2.98 -15.97
N LYS A 104 26.78 -1.71 -15.80
CA LYS A 104 28.06 -1.18 -16.33
C LYS A 104 29.25 -1.97 -15.77
N ASN A 105 29.27 -2.20 -14.47
CA ASN A 105 30.34 -2.94 -13.81
C ASN A 105 30.36 -4.42 -14.24
N VAL A 106 29.20 -5.05 -14.38
CA VAL A 106 29.12 -6.44 -14.89
C VAL A 106 29.63 -6.53 -16.31
N THR A 107 29.28 -5.57 -17.18
CA THR A 107 29.78 -5.51 -18.55
C THR A 107 31.29 -5.27 -18.62
N ALA A 108 31.86 -4.55 -17.65
CA ALA A 108 33.29 -4.37 -17.50
C ALA A 108 34.04 -5.60 -16.90
N GLY A 109 33.31 -6.69 -16.63
CA GLY A 109 33.88 -7.95 -16.17
C GLY A 109 33.87 -8.16 -14.65
N ALA A 110 33.22 -7.27 -13.88
CA ALA A 110 33.10 -7.47 -12.43
C ALA A 110 32.12 -8.62 -12.12
N SER A 111 32.41 -9.36 -11.05
CA SER A 111 31.52 -10.44 -10.57
C SER A 111 30.20 -9.89 -10.07
N PRO A 112 29.06 -10.34 -10.63
CA PRO A 112 27.72 -9.90 -10.14
C PRO A 112 27.50 -10.21 -8.65
N MET A 113 28.07 -11.31 -8.15
CA MET A 113 27.94 -11.70 -6.74
C MET A 113 28.72 -10.77 -5.81
N ASP A 114 29.89 -10.28 -6.26
CA ASP A 114 30.67 -9.32 -5.46
C ASP A 114 30.02 -7.95 -5.46
N ILE A 115 29.44 -7.53 -6.59
CA ILE A 115 28.62 -6.31 -6.66
C ILE A 115 27.44 -6.42 -5.71
N LYS A 116 26.71 -7.54 -5.70
CA LYS A 116 25.59 -7.77 -4.76
C LYS A 116 26.05 -7.63 -3.32
N ARG A 117 27.15 -8.29 -2.91
CA ARG A 117 27.70 -8.16 -1.55
C ARG A 117 28.07 -6.72 -1.19
N GLY A 118 28.60 -5.98 -2.17
CA GLY A 118 28.88 -4.55 -2.03
C GLY A 118 27.62 -3.71 -1.81
N ILE A 119 26.58 -3.97 -2.59
CA ILE A 119 25.28 -3.31 -2.45
C ILE A 119 24.67 -3.61 -1.08
N ASP A 120 24.65 -4.87 -0.63
CA ASP A 120 24.10 -5.26 0.66
C ASP A 120 24.79 -4.50 1.82
N LYS A 121 26.13 -4.40 1.79
CA LYS A 121 26.90 -3.63 2.79
C LYS A 121 26.60 -2.12 2.72
N ALA A 122 26.48 -1.56 1.52
CA ALA A 122 26.18 -0.15 1.33
C ALA A 122 24.76 0.18 1.83
N VAL A 123 23.78 -0.66 1.51
CA VAL A 123 22.39 -0.50 1.97
C VAL A 123 22.32 -0.46 3.50
N ALA A 124 22.99 -1.39 4.20
CA ALA A 124 23.00 -1.39 5.66
C ALA A 124 23.51 -0.04 6.22
N LYS A 125 24.62 0.46 5.68
CA LYS A 125 25.20 1.75 6.09
C LYS A 125 24.30 2.94 5.78
N VAL A 126 23.67 2.94 4.60
CA VAL A 126 22.76 4.01 4.19
C VAL A 126 21.52 4.02 5.07
N VAL A 127 20.94 2.84 5.36
CA VAL A 127 19.78 2.73 6.26
C VAL A 127 20.11 3.25 7.66
N ASP A 128 21.25 2.90 8.23
CA ASP A 128 21.67 3.41 9.53
C ASP A 128 21.82 4.94 9.53
N SER A 129 22.42 5.49 8.45
CA SER A 129 22.54 6.94 8.29
C SER A 129 21.18 7.63 8.16
N ILE A 130 20.25 7.08 7.37
CA ILE A 130 18.89 7.63 7.23
C ILE A 130 18.17 7.59 8.57
N LYS A 131 18.25 6.49 9.32
CA LYS A 131 17.66 6.38 10.65
C LYS A 131 18.17 7.44 11.62
N SER A 132 19.47 7.76 11.55
CA SER A 132 20.07 8.81 12.41
C SER A 132 19.63 10.23 12.05
N GLN A 133 19.21 10.46 10.81
CA GLN A 133 18.73 11.74 10.32
C GLN A 133 17.20 11.89 10.40
N ALA A 134 16.49 10.78 10.60
CA ALA A 134 15.03 10.77 10.64
C ALA A 134 14.49 11.48 11.88
N GLU A 135 13.58 12.41 11.66
CA GLU A 135 12.82 13.06 12.72
C GLU A 135 11.52 12.32 12.98
N LYS A 136 11.27 11.97 14.24
CA LYS A 136 9.98 11.39 14.62
C LYS A 136 8.90 12.46 14.63
N VAL A 137 7.80 12.19 13.94
CA VAL A 137 6.62 13.07 13.94
C VAL A 137 5.93 13.04 15.31
N GLY A 138 5.78 11.85 15.91
CA GLY A 138 5.19 11.67 17.24
C GLY A 138 3.78 12.26 17.33
N ASP A 139 3.52 12.99 18.44
CA ASP A 139 2.23 13.66 18.71
C ASP A 139 2.20 15.11 18.23
N ASN A 140 3.11 15.52 17.37
CA ASN A 140 3.13 16.86 16.84
C ASN A 140 2.15 16.98 15.66
N TYR A 141 0.95 17.45 15.93
CA TYR A 141 -0.10 17.60 14.94
C TYR A 141 0.23 18.61 13.84
N ASP A 142 1.08 19.60 14.10
CA ASP A 142 1.54 20.53 13.07
C ASP A 142 2.45 19.81 12.06
N LYS A 143 3.31 18.91 12.52
CA LYS A 143 4.09 18.04 11.63
C LYS A 143 3.20 17.06 10.85
N ILE A 144 2.16 16.52 11.48
CA ILE A 144 1.17 15.66 10.81
C ILE A 144 0.47 16.44 9.70
N GLU A 145 0.03 17.68 9.98
CA GLU A 145 -0.59 18.55 8.98
C GLU A 145 0.36 18.85 7.81
N GLN A 146 1.63 19.13 8.09
CA GLN A 146 2.64 19.37 7.06
C GLN A 146 2.87 18.14 6.17
N VAL A 147 3.00 16.96 6.77
CA VAL A 147 3.18 15.69 6.03
C VAL A 147 1.95 15.40 5.19
N ALA A 148 0.75 15.53 5.76
CA ALA A 148 -0.50 15.30 5.05
C ALA A 148 -0.70 16.30 3.90
N SER A 149 -0.34 17.58 4.11
CA SER A 149 -0.39 18.60 3.05
C SER A 149 0.55 18.26 1.90
N VAL A 150 1.78 17.82 2.18
CA VAL A 150 2.74 17.42 1.14
C VAL A 150 2.22 16.20 0.38
N SER A 151 1.67 15.20 1.07
CA SER A 151 1.07 14.01 0.45
C SER A 151 -0.14 14.36 -0.43
N ALA A 152 -0.90 15.37 -0.04
CA ALA A 152 -2.01 15.92 -0.81
C ALA A 152 -1.58 16.95 -1.88
N ASN A 153 -0.35 16.86 -2.38
CA ASN A 153 0.18 17.74 -3.41
C ASN A 153 0.24 19.23 -3.01
N ASN A 154 0.64 19.51 -1.76
CA ASN A 154 0.67 20.83 -1.11
C ASN A 154 -0.72 21.47 -0.94
N ASP A 155 -1.74 20.67 -0.73
CA ASP A 155 -3.07 21.19 -0.36
C ASP A 155 -3.19 21.32 1.17
N PRO A 156 -3.19 22.56 1.71
CA PRO A 156 -3.27 22.77 3.16
C PRO A 156 -4.65 22.46 3.72
N VAL A 157 -5.69 22.47 2.89
CA VAL A 157 -7.06 22.17 3.33
C VAL A 157 -7.19 20.69 3.65
N ILE A 158 -6.70 19.83 2.74
CA ILE A 158 -6.66 18.39 2.95
C ILE A 158 -5.73 18.06 4.12
N GLY A 159 -4.55 18.70 4.18
CA GLY A 159 -3.60 18.49 5.27
C GLY A 159 -4.21 18.74 6.64
N LYS A 160 -4.95 19.86 6.78
CA LYS A 160 -5.65 20.21 8.02
C LYS A 160 -6.76 19.20 8.35
N LEU A 161 -7.55 18.78 7.35
CA LEU A 161 -8.61 17.78 7.55
C LEU A 161 -8.04 16.46 8.09
N ILE A 162 -6.93 15.98 7.55
CA ILE A 162 -6.25 14.78 8.02
C ILE A 162 -5.72 14.97 9.45
N ALA A 163 -5.07 16.10 9.76
CA ALA A 163 -4.59 16.40 11.10
C ALA A 163 -5.73 16.48 12.13
N ASP A 164 -6.85 17.07 11.76
CA ASP A 164 -8.05 17.14 12.61
C ASP A 164 -8.70 15.76 12.82
N ALA A 165 -8.69 14.90 11.80
CA ALA A 165 -9.11 13.52 11.92
C ALA A 165 -8.19 12.74 12.88
N MET A 166 -6.86 12.87 12.74
CA MET A 166 -5.87 12.25 13.63
C MET A 166 -6.03 12.70 15.09
N ARG A 167 -6.37 13.96 15.34
CA ARG A 167 -6.66 14.44 16.71
C ARG A 167 -7.84 13.73 17.35
N LYS A 168 -8.84 13.34 16.53
CA LYS A 168 -10.05 12.68 17.02
C LYS A 168 -9.87 11.19 17.26
N VAL A 169 -9.12 10.51 16.39
CA VAL A 169 -8.96 9.05 16.45
C VAL A 169 -7.69 8.59 17.19
N SER A 170 -6.82 9.52 17.59
CA SER A 170 -5.51 9.24 18.19
C SER A 170 -4.55 8.46 17.26
N LYS A 171 -3.39 8.04 17.80
CA LYS A 171 -2.32 7.40 17.00
C LYS A 171 -2.68 6.02 16.45
N ASP A 172 -3.53 5.30 17.17
CA ASP A 172 -3.90 3.93 16.84
C ASP A 172 -5.16 3.86 15.96
N GLY A 173 -5.72 5.03 15.65
CA GLY A 173 -6.91 5.15 14.81
C GLY A 173 -6.60 4.94 13.33
N VAL A 174 -7.52 4.33 12.63
CA VAL A 174 -7.45 4.14 11.18
C VAL A 174 -8.22 5.26 10.49
N ILE A 175 -7.58 5.90 9.50
CA ILE A 175 -8.23 6.89 8.63
C ILE A 175 -8.43 6.25 7.28
N THR A 176 -9.69 6.20 6.84
CA THR A 176 -10.07 5.81 5.48
C THR A 176 -10.57 7.03 4.71
N ILE A 177 -10.34 7.03 3.41
CA ILE A 177 -10.80 8.07 2.50
C ILE A 177 -11.76 7.42 1.52
N GLU A 178 -12.99 7.93 1.46
CA GLU A 178 -14.03 7.43 0.58
C GLU A 178 -14.61 8.57 -0.25
N GLU A 179 -15.09 8.25 -1.45
CA GLU A 179 -15.76 9.21 -2.30
C GLU A 179 -17.14 9.53 -1.73
N ALA A 180 -17.39 10.81 -1.42
CA ALA A 180 -18.67 11.24 -0.88
C ALA A 180 -19.74 11.27 -1.98
N LYS A 181 -20.99 10.99 -1.59
CA LYS A 181 -22.15 11.16 -2.50
C LYS A 181 -22.55 12.63 -2.74
N GLY A 182 -22.02 13.53 -1.89
CA GLY A 182 -22.27 14.98 -1.94
C GLY A 182 -21.07 15.75 -2.48
N THR A 183 -21.21 17.08 -2.54
CA THR A 183 -20.15 18.01 -2.98
C THR A 183 -19.20 18.43 -1.87
N ASP A 184 -19.59 18.24 -0.61
CA ASP A 184 -18.84 18.71 0.55
C ASP A 184 -17.96 17.61 1.13
N THR A 185 -16.71 18.00 1.48
CA THR A 185 -15.80 17.11 2.18
C THR A 185 -16.13 17.11 3.68
N THR A 186 -16.44 15.95 4.23
CA THR A 186 -16.83 15.79 5.64
C THR A 186 -15.93 14.79 6.34
N ILE A 187 -15.77 14.95 7.68
CA ILE A 187 -15.08 13.98 8.54
C ILE A 187 -16.14 13.24 9.35
N GLY A 188 -16.31 11.95 9.07
CA GLY A 188 -17.05 11.03 9.92
C GLY A 188 -16.10 10.40 10.95
N VAL A 189 -16.50 10.31 12.21
CA VAL A 189 -15.75 9.61 13.25
C VAL A 189 -16.62 8.49 13.78
N VAL A 190 -16.06 7.28 13.78
CA VAL A 190 -16.69 6.08 14.36
C VAL A 190 -15.86 5.67 15.55
N GLU A 191 -16.48 5.55 16.70
CA GLU A 191 -15.82 5.00 17.89
C GLU A 191 -15.83 3.49 17.78
N GLY A 192 -14.64 2.89 17.71
CA GLY A 192 -14.48 1.45 17.54
C GLY A 192 -13.73 1.08 16.28
N MET A 193 -14.07 -0.03 15.69
CA MET A 193 -13.42 -0.57 14.50
C MET A 193 -14.44 -0.90 13.43
N GLN A 194 -14.24 -0.41 12.22
CA GLN A 194 -15.08 -0.71 11.07
C GLN A 194 -14.42 -1.74 10.18
N PHE A 195 -15.17 -2.77 9.79
CA PHE A 195 -14.72 -3.82 8.88
C PHE A 195 -15.54 -3.76 7.58
N ASP A 196 -14.90 -4.02 6.46
CA ASP A 196 -15.55 -4.04 5.14
C ASP A 196 -16.47 -5.26 4.94
N ARG A 197 -16.31 -6.28 5.79
CA ARG A 197 -17.13 -7.50 5.74
C ARG A 197 -18.10 -7.52 6.91
N GLY A 198 -19.37 -7.61 6.58
CA GLY A 198 -20.44 -7.82 7.54
C GLY A 198 -20.65 -9.30 7.91
N TYR A 199 -21.83 -9.63 8.36
CA TYR A 199 -22.23 -10.99 8.74
C TYR A 199 -22.22 -11.96 7.54
N LEU A 200 -21.93 -13.22 7.81
CA LEU A 200 -21.84 -14.27 6.79
C LEU A 200 -23.18 -14.68 6.17
N SER A 201 -24.28 -14.38 6.85
CA SER A 201 -25.63 -14.70 6.40
C SER A 201 -26.62 -13.61 6.84
N ALA A 202 -27.62 -13.33 6.00
CA ALA A 202 -28.71 -12.42 6.34
C ALA A 202 -29.55 -12.88 7.55
N TYR A 203 -29.46 -14.14 7.94
CA TYR A 203 -30.12 -14.69 9.14
C TYR A 203 -29.53 -14.15 10.46
N PHE A 204 -28.34 -13.54 10.43
CA PHE A 204 -27.71 -12.93 11.63
C PHE A 204 -28.18 -11.49 11.88
N VAL A 205 -29.12 -11.00 11.09
CA VAL A 205 -29.71 -9.66 11.26
C VAL A 205 -30.64 -9.65 12.45
N THR A 206 -30.42 -8.72 13.40
CA THR A 206 -31.33 -8.52 14.55
C THR A 206 -32.46 -7.55 14.21
N ASN A 207 -32.21 -6.60 13.31
CA ASN A 207 -33.20 -5.66 12.80
C ASN A 207 -33.41 -5.87 11.29
N THR A 208 -34.47 -6.55 10.92
CA THR A 208 -34.78 -6.88 9.52
C THR A 208 -35.20 -5.69 8.66
N GLU A 209 -35.74 -4.61 9.28
CA GLU A 209 -36.14 -3.42 8.54
C GLU A 209 -34.94 -2.60 8.09
N LYS A 210 -33.93 -2.48 8.94
CA LYS A 210 -32.71 -1.75 8.65
C LYS A 210 -31.58 -2.64 8.10
N MET A 211 -31.78 -3.96 8.11
CA MET A 211 -30.74 -4.93 7.76
C MET A 211 -29.47 -4.75 8.60
N GLU A 212 -29.63 -4.53 9.89
CA GLU A 212 -28.55 -4.30 10.85
C GLU A 212 -28.53 -5.40 11.91
N CYS A 213 -27.33 -5.71 12.40
CA CYS A 213 -27.12 -6.57 13.56
C CYS A 213 -26.55 -5.72 14.70
N GLU A 214 -27.36 -5.40 15.69
CA GLU A 214 -26.98 -4.62 16.85
C GLU A 214 -26.93 -5.54 18.08
N MET A 215 -25.82 -5.51 18.79
CA MET A 215 -25.59 -6.31 20.00
C MET A 215 -25.06 -5.40 21.10
N GLU A 216 -25.73 -5.44 22.27
CA GLU A 216 -25.27 -4.71 23.46
C GLU A 216 -24.25 -5.53 24.23
N LYS A 217 -23.08 -4.95 24.49
CA LYS A 217 -21.98 -5.54 25.26
C LYS A 217 -21.63 -6.98 24.86
N PRO A 218 -21.41 -7.26 23.57
CA PRO A 218 -21.16 -8.62 23.09
C PRO A 218 -19.79 -9.12 23.57
N TYR A 219 -19.69 -10.43 23.82
CA TYR A 219 -18.38 -11.09 23.92
C TYR A 219 -17.76 -11.22 22.52
N ILE A 220 -16.53 -10.77 22.37
CA ILE A 220 -15.81 -10.84 21.09
C ILE A 220 -14.75 -11.95 21.17
N LEU A 221 -14.93 -13.00 20.37
CA LEU A 221 -13.93 -14.03 20.17
C LEU A 221 -13.05 -13.70 18.97
N ILE A 222 -11.76 -13.52 19.22
CA ILE A 222 -10.75 -13.34 18.15
C ILE A 222 -10.02 -14.67 17.97
N TYR A 223 -10.09 -15.22 16.75
CA TYR A 223 -9.48 -16.50 16.42
C TYR A 223 -8.96 -16.52 14.98
N ASP A 224 -7.76 -17.02 14.77
CA ASP A 224 -7.04 -16.96 13.50
C ASP A 224 -7.34 -18.15 12.55
N LYS A 225 -8.09 -19.15 13.03
CA LYS A 225 -8.38 -20.37 12.27
C LYS A 225 -9.88 -20.55 12.06
N LYS A 226 -10.23 -21.27 11.01
CA LYS A 226 -11.62 -21.65 10.77
C LYS A 226 -12.13 -22.58 11.88
N ILE A 227 -13.22 -22.21 12.52
CA ILE A 227 -13.95 -23.04 13.48
C ILE A 227 -14.93 -23.91 12.67
N SER A 228 -14.66 -25.21 12.55
CA SER A 228 -15.48 -26.15 11.80
C SER A 228 -16.17 -27.20 12.67
N ASN A 229 -15.77 -27.31 13.92
CA ASN A 229 -16.24 -28.34 14.83
C ASN A 229 -16.79 -27.70 16.10
N LEU A 230 -18.06 -28.00 16.39
CA LEU A 230 -18.73 -27.48 17.59
C LEU A 230 -18.06 -27.89 18.89
N LYS A 231 -17.45 -29.06 18.93
CA LYS A 231 -16.76 -29.58 20.14
C LYS A 231 -15.59 -28.70 20.57
N ASP A 232 -14.88 -28.12 19.59
CA ASP A 232 -13.74 -27.23 19.86
C ASP A 232 -14.19 -25.87 20.40
N PHE A 233 -15.45 -25.50 20.15
CA PHE A 233 -16.04 -24.24 20.55
C PHE A 233 -16.81 -24.30 21.87
N LEU A 234 -17.31 -25.50 22.26
CA LEU A 234 -18.06 -25.68 23.51
C LEU A 234 -17.36 -25.19 24.78
N PRO A 235 -16.06 -25.41 24.98
CA PRO A 235 -15.37 -24.92 26.18
C PRO A 235 -15.36 -23.39 26.34
N ILE A 236 -15.58 -22.66 25.23
CA ILE A 236 -15.66 -21.18 25.21
C ILE A 236 -17.11 -20.75 25.44
N LEU A 237 -18.06 -21.48 24.87
CA LEU A 237 -19.50 -21.19 24.98
C LEU A 237 -20.05 -21.44 26.40
N GLU A 238 -19.62 -22.50 27.08
CA GLU A 238 -20.11 -22.86 28.40
C GLU A 238 -19.83 -21.79 29.47
N PRO A 239 -18.60 -21.24 29.60
CA PRO A 239 -18.34 -20.15 30.54
C PRO A 239 -19.09 -18.86 30.16
N ALA A 240 -19.16 -18.52 28.87
CA ALA A 240 -19.86 -17.32 28.40
C ALA A 240 -21.37 -17.36 28.68
N ARG A 241 -21.97 -18.57 28.74
CA ARG A 241 -23.38 -18.77 29.14
C ARG A 241 -23.61 -18.68 30.62
N SER A 242 -22.63 -19.06 31.47
CA SER A 242 -22.78 -19.15 32.93
C SER A 242 -22.70 -17.78 33.63
N GLU A 243 -22.13 -16.77 32.97
CA GLU A 243 -22.21 -15.41 33.46
C GLU A 243 -23.56 -14.81 33.03
N GLU A 244 -24.41 -14.44 33.98
CA GLU A 244 -25.82 -13.99 33.80
C GLU A 244 -26.05 -12.76 32.93
N HIS A 245 -25.21 -12.50 31.98
CA HIS A 245 -25.48 -11.56 30.91
C HIS A 245 -25.85 -12.34 29.63
N THR A 246 -27.16 -12.60 29.56
CA THR A 246 -27.84 -13.12 28.37
C THR A 246 -27.68 -12.14 27.21
N SER A 247 -26.49 -12.08 26.63
CA SER A 247 -26.34 -11.62 25.28
C SER A 247 -26.48 -12.84 24.40
N GLU A 248 -27.41 -12.82 23.48
CA GLU A 248 -27.58 -13.86 22.47
C GLU A 248 -26.26 -14.11 21.78
N LEU A 249 -25.66 -15.28 22.03
CA LEU A 249 -24.47 -15.75 21.35
C LEU A 249 -24.85 -16.08 19.89
N GLN A 250 -24.74 -15.09 19.04
CA GLN A 250 -24.81 -15.33 17.60
C GLN A 250 -23.43 -15.71 17.10
N SER A 251 -23.28 -16.95 16.67
CA SER A 251 -22.06 -17.46 16.06
C SER A 251 -21.78 -16.74 14.73
N ARG A 252 -20.64 -16.16 14.58
CA ARG A 252 -20.10 -15.65 13.33
C ARG A 252 -19.17 -16.65 12.66
#